data_36381afaae819a235e9da4ead67fb590
#
_entry.id   36381afaae819a235e9da4ead67fb590
#
_cell.length_a   1.000
_cell.length_b   1.000
_cell.length_c   1.000
_cell.angle_alpha   90.00
_cell.angle_beta   90.00
_cell.angle_gamma   90.00
#
_symmetry.space_group_name_H-M   'P 1'
#
loop_
_entity.id
_entity.type
_entity.pdbx_description
1 polymer ?
#
loop_
_entity_poly.entity_id
_entity_poly.type
_entity_poly.pdbx_seq_one_letter_code
_entity_poly.pdbx_strand_id
1 'polypeptide(L)'
;MKMLDPVKTPTFSTTSKLKTAKFSKPVKLSKTAILSIAAALVLTAPAFAQTPNTVFLDELTWMEVADKVDAGTTTIIVATAGTEQNGPHMVLGKHKFIVTETAERIARSLGNVLVAPIVTYVPEGTVERTEGNRQRAGTITLPNEHYMKLLEYTARSLAAGGFTDVVFIGDSG
;
A
#
# COMPACT_ATOMS: atom_id res chain seq x y z
N MET A 1 -12.89 -34.30 -17.54
CA MET A 1 -13.51 -33.02 -17.16
C MET A 1 -14.60 -33.32 -16.12
N LYS A 2 -14.23 -33.27 -14.81
CA LYS A 2 -15.15 -33.54 -13.68
C LYS A 2 -15.77 -32.21 -13.28
N MET A 3 -17.09 -32.12 -13.35
CA MET A 3 -17.87 -30.99 -12.83
C MET A 3 -17.80 -31.04 -11.29
N LEU A 4 -17.54 -29.89 -10.68
CA LEU A 4 -17.60 -29.70 -9.25
C LEU A 4 -19.05 -29.38 -8.86
N ASP A 5 -19.56 -30.07 -7.86
CA ASP A 5 -20.90 -29.88 -7.29
C ASP A 5 -21.02 -28.51 -6.57
N PRO A 6 -22.20 -27.89 -6.57
CA PRO A 6 -22.41 -26.59 -5.94
C PRO A 6 -22.38 -26.71 -4.40
N VAL A 7 -21.63 -25.80 -3.79
CA VAL A 7 -21.51 -25.65 -2.33
C VAL A 7 -22.86 -25.26 -1.74
N LYS A 8 -23.39 -26.10 -0.84
CA LYS A 8 -24.58 -25.80 -0.04
C LYS A 8 -24.26 -24.77 1.03
N THR A 9 -24.94 -23.64 0.98
CA THR A 9 -24.94 -22.64 2.04
C THR A 9 -25.76 -23.12 3.24
N PRO A 10 -25.26 -23.02 4.49
CA PRO A 10 -26.05 -23.34 5.67
C PRO A 10 -27.03 -22.21 5.99
N THR A 11 -28.32 -22.54 6.05
CA THR A 11 -29.36 -21.65 6.56
C THR A 11 -29.36 -21.69 8.08
N PHE A 12 -28.99 -20.60 8.72
CA PHE A 12 -29.14 -20.42 10.17
C PHE A 12 -30.54 -19.93 10.48
N SER A 13 -31.35 -20.81 11.06
CA SER A 13 -32.64 -20.45 11.68
C SER A 13 -32.40 -20.25 13.18
N THR A 14 -32.39 -19.00 13.64
CA THR A 14 -32.35 -18.69 15.08
C THR A 14 -33.58 -17.91 15.44
N THR A 15 -34.62 -18.65 15.85
CA THR A 15 -35.75 -18.10 16.64
C THR A 15 -35.42 -18.24 18.12
N SER A 16 -34.72 -17.27 18.70
CA SER A 16 -34.61 -17.15 20.15
C SER A 16 -35.72 -16.23 20.66
N LYS A 17 -36.63 -16.81 21.47
CA LYS A 17 -37.65 -16.04 22.18
C LYS A 17 -36.97 -15.11 23.19
N LEU A 18 -37.00 -13.82 22.92
CA LEU A 18 -36.61 -12.79 23.90
C LEU A 18 -37.61 -12.81 25.04
N LYS A 19 -37.17 -13.22 26.25
CA LYS A 19 -37.92 -12.98 27.48
C LYS A 19 -37.83 -11.52 27.85
N THR A 20 -38.94 -10.82 27.82
CA THR A 20 -39.06 -9.44 28.31
C THR A 20 -38.81 -9.40 29.82
N ALA A 21 -37.68 -8.86 30.23
CA ALA A 21 -37.39 -8.56 31.63
C ALA A 21 -38.24 -7.35 32.06
N LYS A 22 -39.05 -7.53 33.12
CA LYS A 22 -39.80 -6.42 33.75
C LYS A 22 -38.80 -5.45 34.37
N PHE A 23 -38.70 -4.26 33.83
CA PHE A 23 -37.92 -3.16 34.42
C PHE A 23 -38.59 -2.71 35.74
N SER A 24 -37.94 -2.95 36.87
CA SER A 24 -38.32 -2.44 38.18
C SER A 24 -37.70 -1.08 38.39
N LYS A 25 -38.55 -0.08 38.69
CA LYS A 25 -38.35 1.28 39.24
C LYS A 25 -37.08 2.07 38.77
N PRO A 26 -37.23 3.32 38.36
CA PRO A 26 -36.08 4.18 37.97
C PRO A 26 -35.16 4.42 39.15
N VAL A 27 -33.91 4.02 38.98
CA VAL A 27 -32.83 4.34 39.91
C VAL A 27 -32.53 5.84 39.84
N LYS A 28 -32.75 6.59 40.92
CA LYS A 28 -32.34 7.99 41.01
C LYS A 28 -30.83 8.06 41.16
N LEU A 29 -30.10 8.30 40.04
CA LEU A 29 -28.69 8.55 40.10
C LEU A 29 -28.40 9.94 40.70
N SER A 30 -27.41 10.03 41.62
CA SER A 30 -26.94 11.29 42.17
C SER A 30 -26.27 12.12 41.07
N LYS A 31 -26.26 13.46 41.23
CA LYS A 31 -25.61 14.37 40.27
C LYS A 31 -24.12 14.04 40.06
N THR A 32 -23.45 13.53 41.10
CA THR A 32 -22.08 13.02 41.05
C THR A 32 -21.90 11.78 40.18
N ALA A 33 -22.85 10.82 40.24
CA ALA A 33 -22.82 9.62 39.39
C ALA A 33 -23.02 9.96 37.90
N ILE A 34 -23.88 10.91 37.59
CA ILE A 34 -24.11 11.38 36.20
C ILE A 34 -22.85 12.06 35.65
N LEU A 35 -22.17 12.86 36.48
CA LEU A 35 -20.93 13.53 36.07
C LEU A 35 -19.79 12.54 35.81
N SER A 36 -19.70 11.47 36.61
CA SER A 36 -18.68 10.41 36.43
C SER A 36 -18.95 9.55 35.19
N ILE A 37 -20.21 9.27 34.83
CA ILE A 37 -20.56 8.55 33.61
C ILE A 37 -20.26 9.40 32.35
N ALA A 38 -20.55 10.71 32.41
CA ALA A 38 -20.26 11.63 31.31
C ALA A 38 -18.74 11.76 31.07
N ALA A 39 -17.93 11.81 32.16
CA ALA A 39 -16.47 11.84 32.04
C ALA A 39 -15.89 10.52 31.49
N ALA A 40 -16.48 9.36 31.82
CA ALA A 40 -16.05 8.06 31.29
C ALA A 40 -16.39 7.89 29.79
N LEU A 41 -17.49 8.44 29.31
CA LEU A 41 -17.85 8.41 27.89
C LEU A 41 -16.93 9.26 27.00
N VAL A 42 -16.35 10.33 27.53
CA VAL A 42 -15.42 11.18 26.78
C VAL A 42 -14.06 10.49 26.62
N LEU A 43 -13.67 9.58 27.54
CA LEU A 43 -12.42 8.82 27.47
C LEU A 43 -12.44 7.61 26.52
N THR A 44 -13.62 7.24 26.00
CA THR A 44 -13.78 6.16 25.03
C THR A 44 -14.01 6.67 23.60
N ALA A 45 -13.65 7.92 23.29
CA ALA A 45 -13.61 8.34 21.91
C ALA A 45 -12.69 7.36 21.14
N PRO A 46 -13.17 6.71 20.05
CA PRO A 46 -12.31 5.86 19.25
C PRO A 46 -11.12 6.73 18.82
N ALA A 47 -9.92 6.27 19.12
CA ALA A 47 -8.73 6.85 18.53
C ALA A 47 -8.86 6.62 17.02
N PHE A 48 -9.35 7.61 16.31
CA PHE A 48 -9.25 7.58 14.86
C PHE A 48 -7.76 7.51 14.55
N ALA A 49 -7.30 6.37 14.05
CA ALA A 49 -5.96 6.25 13.53
C ALA A 49 -5.81 7.35 12.48
N GLN A 50 -4.89 8.27 12.71
CA GLN A 50 -4.62 9.33 11.73
C GLN A 50 -4.14 8.63 10.46
N THR A 51 -4.77 8.92 9.33
CA THR A 51 -4.30 8.45 8.03
C THR A 51 -2.84 8.88 7.88
N PRO A 52 -1.91 7.95 7.61
CA PRO A 52 -0.51 8.28 7.48
C PRO A 52 -0.30 9.37 6.44
N ASN A 53 0.50 10.39 6.79
CA ASN A 53 0.85 11.46 5.86
C ASN A 53 1.98 10.98 4.92
N THR A 54 1.69 9.92 4.19
CA THR A 54 2.60 9.34 3.19
C THR A 54 1.97 9.33 1.81
N VAL A 55 2.83 9.35 0.80
CA VAL A 55 2.47 9.13 -0.61
C VAL A 55 2.89 7.75 -1.09
N PHE A 56 3.60 6.96 -0.28
CA PHE A 56 4.08 5.62 -0.63
C PHE A 56 3.00 4.58 -0.38
N LEU A 57 2.70 3.79 -1.42
CA LEU A 57 1.65 2.76 -1.40
C LEU A 57 1.92 1.68 -0.34
N ASP A 58 3.17 1.27 -0.19
CA ASP A 58 3.61 0.21 0.73
C ASP A 58 3.65 0.64 2.20
N GLU A 59 3.42 1.90 2.49
CA GLU A 59 3.24 2.45 3.84
C GLU A 59 1.76 2.59 4.23
N LEU A 60 0.84 2.22 3.34
CA LEU A 60 -0.60 2.31 3.54
C LEU A 60 -1.22 0.90 3.70
N THR A 61 -2.28 0.83 4.48
CA THR A 61 -3.15 -0.35 4.50
C THR A 61 -4.03 -0.37 3.24
N TRP A 62 -4.57 -1.55 2.89
CA TRP A 62 -5.47 -1.67 1.73
C TRP A 62 -6.73 -0.79 1.85
N MET A 63 -7.22 -0.54 3.09
CA MET A 63 -8.36 0.34 3.34
C MET A 63 -8.02 1.79 3.05
N GLU A 64 -6.86 2.26 3.52
CA GLU A 64 -6.38 3.63 3.26
C GLU A 64 -6.12 3.87 1.77
N VAL A 65 -5.65 2.85 1.04
CA VAL A 65 -5.52 2.93 -0.42
C VAL A 65 -6.88 3.04 -1.09
N ALA A 66 -7.86 2.22 -0.69
CA ALA A 66 -9.22 2.29 -1.21
C ALA A 66 -9.85 3.68 -0.97
N ASP A 67 -9.75 4.20 0.25
CA ASP A 67 -10.26 5.53 0.61
C ASP A 67 -9.61 6.63 -0.24
N LYS A 68 -8.31 6.55 -0.51
CA LYS A 68 -7.60 7.50 -1.39
C LYS A 68 -8.07 7.42 -2.84
N VAL A 69 -8.25 6.22 -3.38
CA VAL A 69 -8.75 6.02 -4.75
C VAL A 69 -10.17 6.57 -4.87
N ASP A 70 -11.05 6.27 -3.92
CA ASP A 70 -12.42 6.78 -3.86
C ASP A 70 -12.47 8.32 -3.72
N ALA A 71 -11.48 8.91 -3.06
CA ALA A 71 -11.29 10.35 -2.95
C ALA A 71 -10.66 11.01 -4.21
N GLY A 72 -10.33 10.23 -5.25
CA GLY A 72 -9.83 10.74 -6.54
C GLY A 72 -8.30 10.63 -6.72
N THR A 73 -7.58 9.91 -5.86
CA THR A 73 -6.16 9.60 -6.07
C THR A 73 -6.05 8.42 -7.03
N THR A 74 -6.09 8.71 -8.33
CA THR A 74 -6.16 7.70 -9.39
C THR A 74 -4.88 7.55 -10.21
N THR A 75 -3.87 8.38 -9.93
CA THR A 75 -2.55 8.33 -10.57
C THR A 75 -1.54 7.66 -9.65
N ILE A 76 -0.70 6.79 -10.19
CA ILE A 76 0.38 6.16 -9.44
C ILE A 76 1.69 6.18 -10.23
N ILE A 77 2.78 6.53 -9.54
CA ILE A 77 4.13 6.51 -10.10
C ILE A 77 4.79 5.17 -9.76
N VAL A 78 5.26 4.48 -10.78
CA VAL A 78 6.16 3.32 -10.65
C VAL A 78 7.58 3.78 -10.96
N ALA A 79 8.37 3.94 -9.93
CA ALA A 79 9.74 4.40 -10.06
C ALA A 79 10.72 3.22 -10.17
N THR A 80 11.67 3.31 -11.08
CA THR A 80 12.68 2.28 -11.35
C THR A 80 14.08 2.81 -11.14
N ALA A 81 14.95 2.00 -10.55
CA ALA A 81 16.32 2.40 -10.19
C ALA A 81 17.26 1.20 -10.16
N GLY A 82 18.38 1.31 -10.85
CA GLY A 82 19.40 0.26 -10.84
C GLY A 82 20.07 0.09 -9.48
N THR A 83 20.46 -1.17 -9.19
CA THR A 83 21.40 -1.49 -8.11
C THR A 83 22.74 -1.84 -8.76
N GLU A 84 23.60 -0.86 -8.91
CA GLU A 84 24.84 -1.01 -9.66
C GLU A 84 26.02 -0.28 -9.03
N GLN A 85 27.22 -0.70 -9.40
CA GLN A 85 28.42 0.00 -8.99
C GLN A 85 28.62 1.32 -9.76
N ASN A 86 29.00 2.37 -9.06
CA ASN A 86 29.31 3.69 -9.60
C ASN A 86 30.65 4.22 -9.05
N GLY A 87 31.66 3.35 -9.02
CA GLY A 87 32.97 3.63 -8.43
C GLY A 87 33.06 3.32 -6.94
N PRO A 88 34.27 3.38 -6.36
CA PRO A 88 34.52 2.89 -4.99
C PRO A 88 33.95 3.80 -3.89
N HIS A 89 33.50 4.99 -4.22
CA HIS A 89 33.03 6.01 -3.30
C HIS A 89 31.51 6.18 -3.27
N MET A 90 30.79 5.44 -4.13
CA MET A 90 29.34 5.59 -4.26
C MET A 90 28.62 4.29 -3.82
N VAL A 91 27.53 4.44 -3.08
CA VAL A 91 26.70 3.30 -2.69
C VAL A 91 25.98 2.73 -3.91
N LEU A 92 25.78 1.40 -3.92
CA LEU A 92 25.17 0.69 -5.05
C LEU A 92 23.74 1.16 -5.35
N GLY A 93 23.00 1.56 -4.34
CA GLY A 93 21.60 1.99 -4.44
C GLY A 93 21.40 3.48 -4.63
N LYS A 94 22.38 4.25 -5.13
CA LYS A 94 22.26 5.72 -5.28
C LYS A 94 21.03 6.12 -6.07
N HIS A 95 20.74 5.39 -7.16
CA HIS A 95 19.58 5.65 -8.02
C HIS A 95 18.26 5.48 -7.29
N LYS A 96 18.15 4.50 -6.39
CA LYS A 96 16.97 4.32 -5.54
C LYS A 96 16.73 5.57 -4.69
N PHE A 97 17.75 6.13 -4.05
CA PHE A 97 17.59 7.32 -3.22
C PHE A 97 17.15 8.53 -4.04
N ILE A 98 17.74 8.73 -5.22
CA ILE A 98 17.39 9.84 -6.11
C ILE A 98 15.94 9.72 -6.58
N VAL A 99 15.55 8.55 -7.13
CA VAL A 99 14.21 8.37 -7.69
C VAL A 99 13.12 8.37 -6.62
N THR A 100 13.41 7.86 -5.41
CA THR A 100 12.47 7.90 -4.29
C THR A 100 12.12 9.34 -3.93
N GLU A 101 13.12 10.18 -3.71
CA GLU A 101 12.93 11.61 -3.40
C GLU A 101 12.21 12.34 -4.54
N THR A 102 12.59 12.05 -5.79
CA THR A 102 11.96 12.65 -6.97
C THR A 102 10.49 12.27 -7.06
N ALA A 103 10.15 10.98 -6.93
CA ALA A 103 8.78 10.49 -6.98
C ALA A 103 7.93 11.08 -5.85
N GLU A 104 8.46 11.13 -4.64
CA GLU A 104 7.78 11.74 -3.48
C GLU A 104 7.46 13.21 -3.74
N ARG A 105 8.42 14.00 -4.20
CA ARG A 105 8.21 15.42 -4.50
C ARG A 105 7.16 15.64 -5.57
N ILE A 106 7.18 14.82 -6.64
CA ILE A 106 6.17 14.88 -7.70
C ILE A 106 4.80 14.56 -7.12
N ALA A 107 4.66 13.46 -6.40
CA ALA A 107 3.40 13.02 -5.83
C ALA A 107 2.81 14.07 -4.87
N ARG A 108 3.63 14.62 -3.96
CA ARG A 108 3.20 15.68 -3.04
C ARG A 108 2.83 16.98 -3.74
N SER A 109 3.53 17.34 -4.82
CA SER A 109 3.24 18.55 -5.59
C SER A 109 1.92 18.47 -6.35
N LEU A 110 1.56 17.28 -6.86
CA LEU A 110 0.33 17.03 -7.60
C LEU A 110 -0.87 16.79 -6.67
N GLY A 111 -0.66 16.19 -5.51
CA GLY A 111 -1.66 15.99 -4.46
C GLY A 111 -2.62 14.81 -4.66
N ASN A 112 -2.76 14.29 -5.87
CA ASN A 112 -3.63 13.15 -6.23
C ASN A 112 -2.84 11.95 -6.76
N VAL A 113 -1.61 11.77 -6.32
CA VAL A 113 -0.68 10.76 -6.81
C VAL A 113 -0.13 9.94 -5.65
N LEU A 114 -0.04 8.62 -5.82
CA LEU A 114 0.74 7.72 -4.97
C LEU A 114 2.01 7.27 -5.68
N VAL A 115 2.94 6.72 -4.91
CA VAL A 115 4.18 6.12 -5.38
C VAL A 115 4.14 4.63 -5.05
N ALA A 116 4.26 3.78 -6.06
CA ALA A 116 4.39 2.33 -5.88
C ALA A 116 5.75 1.97 -5.27
N PRO A 117 5.92 0.74 -4.73
CA PRO A 117 7.23 0.25 -4.30
C PRO A 117 8.27 0.42 -5.38
N ILE A 118 9.46 0.92 -5.00
CA ILE A 118 10.53 1.21 -5.96
C ILE A 118 11.07 -0.08 -6.55
N VAL A 119 11.10 -0.18 -7.88
CA VAL A 119 11.66 -1.32 -8.60
C VAL A 119 13.17 -1.15 -8.69
N THR A 120 13.91 -2.01 -7.97
CA THR A 120 15.39 -1.94 -7.90
C THR A 120 16.10 -3.07 -8.65
N TYR A 121 15.34 -3.93 -9.31
CA TYR A 121 15.82 -5.01 -10.17
C TYR A 121 15.54 -4.62 -11.62
N VAL A 122 16.54 -4.06 -12.27
CA VAL A 122 16.45 -3.52 -13.65
C VAL A 122 17.54 -4.14 -14.52
N PRO A 123 17.50 -4.01 -15.83
CA PRO A 123 18.58 -4.46 -16.71
C PRO A 123 19.86 -3.63 -16.52
N GLU A 124 20.94 -4.30 -16.10
CA GLU A 124 22.28 -3.75 -15.93
C GLU A 124 23.31 -4.58 -16.70
N GLY A 125 22.94 -5.04 -17.90
CA GLY A 125 23.74 -5.93 -18.74
C GLY A 125 23.36 -7.39 -18.62
N THR A 126 24.25 -8.31 -19.06
CA THR A 126 23.99 -9.75 -19.10
C THR A 126 24.36 -10.43 -17.78
N VAL A 127 23.59 -11.47 -17.40
CA VAL A 127 23.84 -12.24 -16.15
C VAL A 127 25.16 -13.00 -16.21
N GLU A 128 25.47 -13.60 -17.38
CA GLU A 128 26.61 -14.51 -17.59
C GLU A 128 27.94 -13.77 -17.81
N ARG A 129 27.88 -12.49 -18.15
CA ARG A 129 29.10 -11.70 -18.44
C ARG A 129 29.48 -10.81 -17.27
N THR A 130 30.80 -10.73 -17.05
CA THR A 130 31.41 -9.87 -16.03
C THR A 130 32.06 -8.63 -16.64
N GLU A 131 31.48 -8.11 -17.74
CA GLU A 131 31.94 -6.91 -18.43
C GLU A 131 31.25 -5.64 -17.89
N GLY A 132 31.88 -4.51 -18.00
CA GLY A 132 31.35 -3.22 -17.56
C GLY A 132 31.03 -3.22 -16.06
N ASN A 133 29.87 -2.73 -15.69
CA ASN A 133 29.41 -2.65 -14.30
C ASN A 133 29.29 -4.02 -13.61
N ARG A 134 29.19 -5.11 -14.38
CA ARG A 134 29.10 -6.49 -13.88
C ARG A 134 30.42 -7.04 -13.34
N GLN A 135 31.56 -6.43 -13.67
CA GLN A 135 32.87 -6.82 -13.14
C GLN A 135 33.03 -6.54 -11.64
N ARG A 136 32.13 -5.74 -11.05
CA ARG A 136 32.19 -5.34 -9.65
C ARG A 136 31.13 -6.06 -8.85
N ALA A 137 31.47 -6.43 -7.61
CA ALA A 137 30.52 -7.07 -6.71
C ALA A 137 29.33 -6.14 -6.40
N GLY A 138 28.14 -6.73 -6.34
CA GLY A 138 26.94 -6.04 -5.87
C GLY A 138 26.02 -5.47 -6.96
N THR A 139 26.47 -5.40 -8.23
CA THR A 139 25.55 -5.07 -9.34
C THR A 139 24.58 -6.21 -9.58
N ILE A 140 23.29 -5.89 -9.59
CA ILE A 140 22.20 -6.83 -9.84
C ILE A 140 21.60 -6.50 -11.21
N THR A 141 21.36 -7.54 -12.02
CA THR A 141 20.69 -7.36 -13.32
C THR A 141 19.49 -8.29 -13.44
N LEU A 142 18.46 -7.83 -14.11
CA LEU A 142 17.31 -8.60 -14.54
C LEU A 142 17.27 -8.60 -16.08
N PRO A 143 17.13 -9.77 -16.76
CA PRO A 143 16.98 -9.78 -18.22
C PRO A 143 15.80 -8.94 -18.70
N ASN A 144 15.94 -8.31 -19.87
CA ASN A 144 14.95 -7.38 -20.41
C ASN A 144 13.53 -7.98 -20.48
N GLU A 145 13.39 -9.22 -20.93
CA GLU A 145 12.10 -9.90 -21.04
C GLU A 145 11.40 -10.06 -19.69
N HIS A 146 12.15 -10.32 -18.63
CA HIS A 146 11.61 -10.42 -17.27
C HIS A 146 11.28 -9.04 -16.68
N TYR A 147 12.13 -8.06 -16.97
CA TYR A 147 11.87 -6.69 -16.55
C TYR A 147 10.61 -6.12 -17.21
N MET A 148 10.45 -6.33 -18.52
CA MET A 148 9.22 -5.93 -19.24
C MET A 148 7.98 -6.60 -18.64
N LYS A 149 8.08 -7.89 -18.30
CA LYS A 149 6.97 -8.61 -17.65
C LYS A 149 6.67 -8.11 -16.25
N LEU A 150 7.70 -7.79 -15.48
CA LEU A 150 7.54 -7.16 -14.15
C LEU A 150 6.74 -5.86 -14.26
N LEU A 151 7.14 -4.95 -15.16
CA LEU A 151 6.47 -3.66 -15.35
C LEU A 151 5.04 -3.85 -15.89
N GLU A 152 4.84 -4.75 -16.86
CA GLU A 152 3.51 -5.08 -17.39
C GLU A 152 2.55 -5.52 -16.28
N TYR A 153 2.95 -6.51 -15.47
CA TYR A 153 2.08 -7.03 -14.43
C TYR A 153 1.91 -6.06 -13.25
N THR A 154 2.91 -5.25 -12.96
CA THR A 154 2.78 -4.15 -11.99
C THR A 154 1.71 -3.18 -12.45
N ALA A 155 1.78 -2.68 -13.69
CA ALA A 155 0.80 -1.76 -14.23
C ALA A 155 -0.62 -2.36 -14.24
N ARG A 156 -0.75 -3.63 -14.69
CA ARG A 156 -2.06 -4.33 -14.72
C ARG A 156 -2.66 -4.52 -13.34
N SER A 157 -1.84 -4.84 -12.34
CA SER A 157 -2.27 -5.01 -10.95
C SER A 157 -2.75 -3.68 -10.36
N LEU A 158 -2.00 -2.60 -10.60
CA LEU A 158 -2.36 -1.26 -10.14
C LEU A 158 -3.65 -0.77 -10.82
N ALA A 159 -3.79 -1.00 -12.13
CA ALA A 159 -5.02 -0.67 -12.86
C ALA A 159 -6.23 -1.46 -12.32
N ALA A 160 -6.06 -2.73 -12.01
CA ALA A 160 -7.11 -3.54 -11.38
C ALA A 160 -7.47 -3.06 -9.95
N GLY A 161 -6.52 -2.38 -9.28
CA GLY A 161 -6.70 -1.76 -7.96
C GLY A 161 -7.36 -0.37 -8.00
N GLY A 162 -7.74 0.13 -9.19
CA GLY A 162 -8.47 1.40 -9.34
C GLY A 162 -7.63 2.59 -9.82
N PHE A 163 -6.32 2.40 -10.09
CA PHE A 163 -5.50 3.47 -10.67
C PHE A 163 -5.72 3.54 -12.18
N THR A 164 -6.16 4.70 -12.68
CA THR A 164 -6.41 4.92 -14.11
C THR A 164 -5.15 5.32 -14.88
N ASP A 165 -4.20 5.96 -14.17
CA ASP A 165 -2.96 6.46 -14.74
C ASP A 165 -1.77 5.84 -14.03
N VAL A 166 -0.98 5.04 -14.77
CA VAL A 166 0.27 4.44 -14.26
C VAL A 166 1.44 5.07 -15.00
N VAL A 167 2.25 5.84 -14.26
CA VAL A 167 3.37 6.61 -14.81
C VAL A 167 4.68 5.94 -14.41
N PHE A 168 5.50 5.58 -15.38
CA PHE A 168 6.84 5.05 -15.15
C PHE A 168 7.87 6.17 -15.18
N ILE A 169 8.73 6.22 -14.17
CA ILE A 169 9.90 7.11 -14.14
C ILE A 169 11.15 6.29 -13.82
N GLY A 170 12.29 6.69 -14.39
CA GLY A 170 13.57 6.04 -14.14
C GLY A 170 14.67 7.06 -13.90
N ASP A 171 15.70 6.70 -13.13
CA ASP A 171 16.88 7.51 -12.87
C ASP A 171 18.13 6.93 -13.54
N SER A 172 18.06 5.74 -14.12
CA SER A 172 19.16 5.12 -14.87
C SER A 172 18.69 4.80 -16.27
N GLY A 173 19.46 5.21 -17.24
CA GLY A 173 19.21 4.96 -18.68
C GLY A 173 20.15 3.90 -19.24
#